data_75fb8a5a314580425b40ee13f6538334
#
_entry.id   75fb8a5a314580425b40ee13f6538334
#
_cell.length_a   1.000
_cell.length_b   1.000
_cell.length_c   1.000
_cell.angle_alpha   90.00
_cell.angle_beta   90.00
_cell.angle_gamma   90.00
#
_symmetry.space_group_name_H-M   'P 1'
#
loop_
_entity.id
_entity.type
_entity.pdbx_description
1 polymer ?
#
loop_
_entity_poly.entity_id
_entity_poly.type
_entity_poly.pdbx_seq_one_letter_code
_entity_poly.pdbx_strand_id
1 'polypeptide(L)'
;MDAEIEVKKEEKTKRKSNIELLRIICIIMIIAHHYTIHGGLGQYYTLGINKKVAFVQILSIWGKMGCNIFMIITGYFMIKSKAKPKKLILLLLEMIFYSLGIYAIFCIFHLATFSKDALMKSIFPMFFQNWFLVDYIIIYCLIPYFNEMLQKLDKTTFKKFLGVLFIIGFCIPTLINKTIVNFNELGVLIVMYFVGAYIRLHTEEKSDKKYFWLMIAFDVALVGLVLLWDFIGVKFQEVTYIKEATRFAQINSAVVFGGAVYTFLFFKNNINFSSKVINFLSSSTLGVYLIHDNPYIRGWVWNKISPGKAYMSSNMILVHAVAKILIIFIICTIIDKIRIFVFEKPIDKLMDKNKR
;
A
#
# COMPACT_ATOMS: atom_id res chain seq x y z
N MET A 1 -24.51 53.69 -13.86
CA MET A 1 -25.20 52.37 -13.84
C MET A 1 -24.11 51.35 -13.94
N ASP A 2 -23.40 51.24 -12.82
CA ASP A 2 -22.15 50.44 -12.68
C ASP A 2 -22.55 49.06 -12.19
N ALA A 3 -22.45 48.07 -13.06
CA ALA A 3 -22.66 46.67 -12.71
C ALA A 3 -21.43 46.21 -11.98
N GLU A 4 -21.55 46.02 -10.67
CA GLU A 4 -20.58 45.34 -9.81
C GLU A 4 -20.38 43.91 -10.31
N ILE A 5 -19.23 43.67 -10.89
CA ILE A 5 -18.75 42.30 -11.16
C ILE A 5 -18.29 41.75 -9.81
N GLU A 6 -19.19 41.08 -9.07
CA GLU A 6 -18.82 40.23 -7.95
C GLU A 6 -17.90 39.10 -8.44
N VAL A 7 -16.61 39.30 -8.28
CA VAL A 7 -15.62 38.22 -8.38
C VAL A 7 -15.87 37.30 -7.21
N LYS A 8 -16.66 36.24 -7.41
CA LYS A 8 -16.74 35.11 -6.48
C LYS A 8 -15.33 34.57 -6.28
N LYS A 9 -14.68 34.95 -5.17
CA LYS A 9 -13.54 34.19 -4.64
C LYS A 9 -14.02 32.77 -4.44
N GLU A 10 -13.56 31.82 -5.31
CA GLU A 10 -13.70 30.40 -5.05
C GLU A 10 -13.09 30.15 -3.66
N GLU A 11 -13.92 29.92 -2.65
CA GLU A 11 -13.47 29.38 -1.39
C GLU A 11 -12.71 28.10 -1.70
N LYS A 12 -11.40 28.12 -1.50
CA LYS A 12 -10.57 26.91 -1.58
C LYS A 12 -11.18 25.89 -0.63
N THR A 13 -11.99 25.00 -1.12
CA THR A 13 -12.60 23.93 -0.34
C THR A 13 -11.49 23.22 0.43
N LYS A 14 -11.60 23.23 1.77
CA LYS A 14 -10.60 22.62 2.66
C LYS A 14 -10.39 21.17 2.22
N ARG A 15 -9.15 20.79 1.93
CA ARG A 15 -8.78 19.41 1.54
C ARG A 15 -9.26 18.43 2.61
N LYS A 16 -10.13 17.51 2.24
CA LYS A 16 -10.61 16.43 3.12
C LYS A 16 -9.45 15.53 3.49
N SER A 17 -9.28 15.25 4.78
CA SER A 17 -8.14 14.47 5.30
C SER A 17 -8.47 13.00 5.58
N ASN A 18 -9.70 12.57 5.35
CA ASN A 18 -10.13 11.18 5.52
C ASN A 18 -9.33 10.19 4.67
N ILE A 19 -9.17 10.47 3.38
CA ILE A 19 -8.37 9.61 2.48
C ILE A 19 -6.87 9.74 2.76
N GLU A 20 -6.41 10.91 3.21
CA GLU A 20 -5.02 11.10 3.62
C GLU A 20 -4.70 10.28 4.88
N LEU A 21 -5.62 10.22 5.85
CA LEU A 21 -5.48 9.34 7.02
C LEU A 21 -5.45 7.86 6.58
N LEU A 22 -6.31 7.47 5.64
CA LEU A 22 -6.31 6.12 5.11
C LEU A 22 -4.98 5.75 4.45
N ARG A 23 -4.33 6.67 3.73
CA ARG A 23 -2.97 6.47 3.17
C ARG A 23 -1.93 6.19 4.27
N ILE A 24 -2.00 6.93 5.40
CA ILE A 24 -1.12 6.71 6.54
C ILE A 24 -1.36 5.33 7.16
N ILE A 25 -2.62 4.94 7.34
CA ILE A 25 -2.98 3.62 7.86
C ILE A 25 -2.43 2.53 6.92
N CYS A 26 -2.62 2.66 5.61
CA CYS A 26 -2.12 1.68 4.64
C CYS A 26 -0.60 1.52 4.70
N ILE A 27 0.18 2.60 4.79
CA ILE A 27 1.64 2.46 4.89
C ILE A 27 2.07 1.84 6.22
N ILE A 28 1.38 2.12 7.33
CA ILE A 28 1.62 1.47 8.62
C ILE A 28 1.33 -0.04 8.53
N MET A 29 0.23 -0.44 7.86
CA MET A 29 -0.09 -1.85 7.59
C MET A 29 1.02 -2.54 6.77
N ILE A 30 1.59 -1.85 5.79
CA ILE A 30 2.70 -2.36 4.98
C ILE A 30 3.98 -2.50 5.83
N ILE A 31 4.31 -1.52 6.68
CA ILE A 31 5.45 -1.61 7.59
C ILE A 31 5.27 -2.79 8.57
N ALA A 32 4.06 -3.00 9.10
CA ALA A 32 3.74 -4.12 9.98
C ALA A 32 3.93 -5.48 9.28
N HIS A 33 3.52 -5.60 8.04
CA HIS A 33 3.78 -6.77 7.20
C HIS A 33 5.29 -7.01 7.02
N HIS A 34 6.05 -5.97 6.70
CA HIS A 34 7.49 -6.06 6.52
C HIS A 34 8.24 -6.38 7.82
N TYR A 35 7.75 -5.93 8.99
CA TYR A 35 8.26 -6.34 10.29
C TYR A 35 8.26 -7.86 10.46
N THR A 36 7.24 -8.54 9.98
CA THR A 36 7.12 -10.00 10.12
C THR A 36 7.91 -10.75 9.04
N ILE A 37 7.74 -10.37 7.77
CA ILE A 37 8.33 -11.09 6.64
C ILE A 37 9.83 -10.87 6.57
N HIS A 38 10.29 -9.61 6.59
CA HIS A 38 11.71 -9.30 6.52
C HIS A 38 12.44 -9.51 7.85
N GLY A 39 11.71 -9.52 8.97
CA GLY A 39 12.23 -9.85 10.30
C GLY A 39 12.48 -11.36 10.52
N GLY A 40 12.13 -12.20 9.52
CA GLY A 40 12.35 -13.65 9.59
C GLY A 40 11.46 -14.34 10.64
N LEU A 41 10.28 -13.77 10.95
CA LEU A 41 9.41 -14.31 11.99
C LEU A 41 8.62 -15.54 11.55
N GLY A 42 8.53 -15.81 10.23
CA GLY A 42 7.89 -17.01 9.67
C GLY A 42 8.54 -18.34 10.13
N GLN A 43 9.79 -18.31 10.58
CA GLN A 43 10.45 -19.50 11.13
C GLN A 43 9.77 -20.05 12.41
N TYR A 44 8.97 -19.22 13.09
CA TYR A 44 8.22 -19.62 14.29
C TYR A 44 6.85 -20.23 13.97
N TYR A 45 6.47 -20.33 12.69
CA TYR A 45 5.22 -20.98 12.26
C TYR A 45 5.37 -22.49 12.28
N THR A 46 5.20 -23.08 13.47
CA THR A 46 5.40 -24.49 13.77
C THR A 46 4.22 -25.07 14.53
N LEU A 47 4.19 -26.38 14.75
CA LEU A 47 3.14 -27.04 15.55
C LEU A 47 3.04 -26.52 17.00
N GLY A 48 4.12 -25.91 17.52
CA GLY A 48 4.13 -25.25 18.83
C GLY A 48 3.54 -23.84 18.82
N ILE A 49 2.53 -23.57 17.98
CA ILE A 49 1.90 -22.24 17.88
C ILE A 49 1.36 -21.78 19.22
N ASN A 50 1.58 -20.51 19.52
CA ASN A 50 1.13 -19.86 20.74
C ASN A 50 0.64 -18.43 20.45
N LYS A 51 0.12 -17.74 21.46
CA LYS A 51 -0.44 -16.37 21.32
C LYS A 51 0.52 -15.38 20.66
N LYS A 52 1.84 -15.52 20.86
CA LYS A 52 2.86 -14.61 20.26
C LYS A 52 3.01 -14.89 18.76
N VAL A 53 2.98 -16.16 18.36
CA VAL A 53 3.03 -16.55 16.94
C VAL A 53 1.76 -16.12 16.23
N ALA A 54 0.58 -16.38 16.81
CA ALA A 54 -0.70 -15.90 16.28
C ALA A 54 -0.72 -14.37 16.12
N PHE A 55 -0.22 -13.63 17.11
CA PHE A 55 -0.07 -12.16 17.02
C PHE A 55 0.80 -11.75 15.84
N VAL A 56 1.95 -12.38 15.64
CA VAL A 56 2.85 -12.08 14.51
C VAL A 56 2.21 -12.41 13.17
N GLN A 57 1.47 -13.52 13.06
CA GLN A 57 0.70 -13.83 11.87
C GLN A 57 -0.36 -12.76 11.58
N ILE A 58 -1.17 -12.39 12.58
CA ILE A 58 -2.20 -11.34 12.46
C ILE A 58 -1.57 -9.99 12.09
N LEU A 59 -0.39 -9.65 12.63
CA LEU A 59 0.31 -8.43 12.27
C LEU A 59 0.72 -8.40 10.78
N SER A 60 0.96 -9.57 10.17
CA SER A 60 1.41 -9.68 8.78
C SER A 60 0.29 -9.52 7.73
N ILE A 61 -0.98 -9.77 8.09
CA ILE A 61 -2.03 -9.99 7.10
C ILE A 61 -2.57 -8.73 6.41
N TRP A 62 -2.29 -7.54 6.97
CA TRP A 62 -2.85 -6.28 6.49
C TRP A 62 -2.09 -5.64 5.32
N GLY A 63 -0.81 -6.00 5.10
CA GLY A 63 0.05 -5.28 4.15
C GLY A 63 -0.45 -5.32 2.72
N LYS A 64 -0.90 -6.46 2.24
CA LYS A 64 -1.44 -6.60 0.87
C LYS A 64 -2.78 -5.88 0.71
N MET A 65 -3.60 -5.82 1.76
CA MET A 65 -4.81 -4.98 1.79
C MET A 65 -4.46 -3.50 1.63
N GLY A 66 -3.41 -3.03 2.29
CA GLY A 66 -2.90 -1.66 2.14
C GLY A 66 -2.54 -1.33 0.69
N CYS A 67 -1.87 -2.24 -0.03
CA CYS A 67 -1.56 -2.09 -1.46
C CYS A 67 -2.84 -1.97 -2.30
N ASN A 68 -3.83 -2.82 -2.07
CA ASN A 68 -5.12 -2.78 -2.76
C ASN A 68 -5.84 -1.45 -2.52
N ILE A 69 -5.86 -0.95 -1.29
CA ILE A 69 -6.48 0.34 -0.96
C ILE A 69 -5.77 1.49 -1.67
N PHE A 70 -4.43 1.50 -1.76
CA PHE A 70 -3.69 2.52 -2.52
C PHE A 70 -4.12 2.57 -3.99
N MET A 71 -4.39 1.40 -4.60
CA MET A 71 -4.87 1.37 -5.99
C MET A 71 -6.33 1.79 -6.13
N ILE A 72 -7.21 1.46 -5.18
CA ILE A 72 -8.58 2.01 -5.13
C ILE A 72 -8.53 3.53 -5.06
N ILE A 73 -7.70 4.10 -4.17
CA ILE A 73 -7.51 5.55 -4.04
C ILE A 73 -7.05 6.14 -5.39
N THR A 74 -6.10 5.49 -6.05
CA THR A 74 -5.59 5.93 -7.34
C THR A 74 -6.69 5.94 -8.40
N GLY A 75 -7.44 4.85 -8.55
CA GLY A 75 -8.56 4.75 -9.49
C GLY A 75 -9.64 5.78 -9.22
N TYR A 76 -10.01 5.99 -7.95
CA TYR A 76 -11.01 6.95 -7.53
C TYR A 76 -10.67 8.39 -7.95
N PHE A 77 -9.41 8.81 -7.79
CA PHE A 77 -9.01 10.17 -8.15
C PHE A 77 -8.62 10.32 -9.62
N MET A 78 -7.96 9.31 -10.20
CA MET A 78 -7.41 9.43 -11.55
C MET A 78 -8.43 9.22 -12.64
N ILE A 79 -9.56 8.55 -12.41
CA ILE A 79 -10.60 8.34 -13.45
C ILE A 79 -11.18 9.66 -14.02
N LYS A 80 -11.19 10.73 -13.21
CA LYS A 80 -11.61 12.08 -13.64
C LYS A 80 -10.43 13.04 -13.87
N SER A 81 -9.18 12.53 -13.89
CA SER A 81 -7.97 13.32 -14.02
C SER A 81 -7.15 12.88 -15.23
N LYS A 82 -6.35 13.79 -15.78
CA LYS A 82 -5.39 13.45 -16.85
C LYS A 82 -4.07 13.00 -16.22
N ALA A 83 -3.49 11.93 -16.72
CA ALA A 83 -2.12 11.55 -16.41
C ALA A 83 -1.16 12.65 -16.91
N LYS A 84 -0.24 13.08 -16.04
CA LYS A 84 0.71 14.15 -16.33
C LYS A 84 2.12 13.59 -16.41
N PRO A 85 2.86 13.72 -17.53
CA PRO A 85 4.24 13.24 -17.63
C PRO A 85 5.15 13.79 -16.53
N LYS A 86 4.96 15.05 -16.11
CA LYS A 86 5.69 15.67 -15.00
C LYS A 86 5.60 14.82 -13.71
N LYS A 87 4.41 14.30 -13.37
CA LYS A 87 4.24 13.46 -12.18
C LYS A 87 4.98 12.12 -12.28
N LEU A 88 5.01 11.53 -13.47
CA LEU A 88 5.75 10.30 -13.72
C LEU A 88 7.27 10.55 -13.57
N ILE A 89 7.78 11.63 -14.14
CA ILE A 89 9.19 12.01 -14.03
C ILE A 89 9.57 12.23 -12.55
N LEU A 90 8.77 12.97 -11.78
CA LEU A 90 9.03 13.19 -10.36
C LEU A 90 9.03 11.88 -9.56
N LEU A 91 8.12 10.96 -9.88
CA LEU A 91 8.07 9.63 -9.28
C LEU A 91 9.36 8.82 -9.57
N LEU A 92 9.82 8.80 -10.82
CA LEU A 92 11.05 8.12 -11.21
C LEU A 92 12.29 8.74 -10.54
N LEU A 93 12.35 10.08 -10.47
CA LEU A 93 13.42 10.77 -9.78
C LEU A 93 13.44 10.46 -8.27
N GLU A 94 12.29 10.34 -7.64
CA GLU A 94 12.18 9.94 -6.23
C GLU A 94 12.68 8.52 -6.02
N MET A 95 12.33 7.58 -6.89
CA MET A 95 12.84 6.20 -6.84
C MET A 95 14.36 6.16 -6.95
N ILE A 96 14.92 6.85 -7.94
CA ILE A 96 16.38 6.91 -8.16
C ILE A 96 17.07 7.57 -6.97
N PHE A 97 16.50 8.67 -6.47
CA PHE A 97 17.05 9.39 -5.33
C PHE A 97 17.26 8.47 -4.11
N TYR A 98 16.22 7.71 -3.74
CA TYR A 98 16.34 6.81 -2.60
C TYR A 98 17.19 5.60 -2.90
N SER A 99 17.06 4.98 -4.06
CA SER A 99 17.83 3.80 -4.40
C SER A 99 19.33 4.10 -4.46
N LEU A 100 19.73 5.12 -5.24
CA LEU A 100 21.12 5.50 -5.41
C LEU A 100 21.70 6.16 -4.15
N GLY A 101 20.93 7.06 -3.50
CA GLY A 101 21.38 7.76 -2.30
C GLY A 101 21.62 6.81 -1.14
N ILE A 102 20.74 5.84 -0.90
CA ILE A 102 20.92 4.83 0.16
C ILE A 102 22.12 3.95 -0.17
N TYR A 103 22.27 3.48 -1.42
CA TYR A 103 23.43 2.69 -1.82
C TYR A 103 24.73 3.45 -1.61
N ALA A 104 24.81 4.71 -2.02
CA ALA A 104 25.98 5.56 -1.82
C ALA A 104 26.33 5.72 -0.32
N ILE A 105 25.34 5.99 0.54
CA ILE A 105 25.53 6.07 1.99
C ILE A 105 26.09 4.75 2.53
N PHE A 106 25.54 3.61 2.13
CA PHE A 106 26.01 2.29 2.59
C PHE A 106 27.45 2.00 2.14
N CYS A 107 27.86 2.44 0.94
CA CYS A 107 29.25 2.33 0.49
C CYS A 107 30.19 3.26 1.28
N ILE A 108 29.80 4.52 1.50
CA ILE A 108 30.61 5.50 2.25
C ILE A 108 30.89 5.04 3.68
N PHE A 109 29.89 4.46 4.35
CA PHE A 109 30.04 3.94 5.71
C PHE A 109 30.54 2.48 5.76
N HIS A 110 31.03 1.93 4.65
CA HIS A 110 31.50 0.54 4.55
C HIS A 110 30.52 -0.53 5.01
N LEU A 111 29.19 -0.23 4.92
CA LEU A 111 28.10 -1.17 5.21
C LEU A 111 27.76 -2.05 4.02
N ALA A 112 28.18 -1.64 2.82
CA ALA A 112 28.09 -2.41 1.58
C ALA A 112 29.37 -2.24 0.77
N THR A 113 29.78 -3.29 0.05
CA THR A 113 30.90 -3.25 -0.89
C THR A 113 30.44 -2.63 -2.21
N PHE A 114 31.22 -1.70 -2.75
CA PHE A 114 30.95 -1.14 -4.06
C PHE A 114 31.03 -2.22 -5.15
N SER A 115 30.00 -2.29 -6.00
CA SER A 115 30.04 -3.10 -7.22
C SER A 115 29.30 -2.38 -8.35
N LYS A 116 29.77 -2.60 -9.59
CA LYS A 116 29.13 -2.03 -10.79
C LYS A 116 27.69 -2.53 -10.96
N ASP A 117 27.42 -3.81 -10.66
CA ASP A 117 26.08 -4.40 -10.72
C ASP A 117 25.12 -3.72 -9.71
N ALA A 118 25.55 -3.53 -8.46
CA ALA A 118 24.76 -2.84 -7.44
C ALA A 118 24.50 -1.36 -7.80
N LEU A 119 25.49 -0.69 -8.38
CA LEU A 119 25.34 0.68 -8.89
C LEU A 119 24.27 0.73 -9.99
N MET A 120 24.34 -0.14 -10.99
CA MET A 120 23.36 -0.21 -12.09
C MET A 120 21.95 -0.50 -11.55
N LYS A 121 21.79 -1.44 -10.61
CA LYS A 121 20.52 -1.72 -9.95
C LYS A 121 19.99 -0.54 -9.15
N SER A 122 20.86 0.31 -8.64
CA SER A 122 20.47 1.51 -7.89
C SER A 122 20.11 2.70 -8.79
N ILE A 123 20.71 2.80 -9.98
CA ILE A 123 20.34 3.80 -11.01
C ILE A 123 19.03 3.43 -11.70
N PHE A 124 18.76 2.13 -11.88
CA PHE A 124 17.56 1.63 -12.55
C PHE A 124 16.67 0.80 -11.61
N PRO A 125 16.20 1.37 -10.48
CA PRO A 125 15.46 0.61 -9.46
C PRO A 125 14.16 0.01 -9.98
N MET A 126 13.56 0.59 -11.02
CA MET A 126 12.34 0.12 -11.66
C MET A 126 12.45 -1.30 -12.24
N PHE A 127 13.64 -1.81 -12.54
CA PHE A 127 13.82 -3.16 -13.07
C PHE A 127 14.19 -4.19 -11.99
N PHE A 128 14.59 -3.75 -10.80
CA PHE A 128 15.21 -4.64 -9.81
C PHE A 128 14.64 -4.54 -8.40
N GLN A 129 13.83 -3.52 -8.12
CA GLN A 129 13.36 -3.21 -6.75
C GLN A 129 11.88 -2.79 -6.79
N ASN A 130 11.20 -2.89 -5.62
CA ASN A 130 9.90 -2.26 -5.40
C ASN A 130 8.81 -2.66 -6.40
N TRP A 131 8.46 -3.95 -6.46
CA TRP A 131 7.44 -4.52 -7.34
C TRP A 131 6.15 -3.66 -7.43
N PHE A 132 5.63 -3.20 -6.28
CA PHE A 132 4.41 -2.40 -6.23
C PHE A 132 4.52 -1.09 -7.01
N LEU A 133 5.68 -0.43 -6.93
CA LEU A 133 5.89 0.84 -7.61
C LEU A 133 6.12 0.66 -9.11
N VAL A 134 6.72 -0.45 -9.51
CA VAL A 134 6.86 -0.82 -10.93
C VAL A 134 5.47 -1.04 -11.54
N ASP A 135 4.62 -1.82 -10.88
CA ASP A 135 3.24 -2.05 -11.32
C ASP A 135 2.44 -0.73 -11.33
N TYR A 136 2.63 0.13 -10.33
CA TYR A 136 2.02 1.45 -10.29
C TYR A 136 2.42 2.33 -11.48
N ILE A 137 3.70 2.33 -11.88
CA ILE A 137 4.20 3.09 -13.03
C ILE A 137 3.57 2.56 -14.33
N ILE A 138 3.51 1.23 -14.51
CA ILE A 138 2.86 0.61 -15.66
C ILE A 138 1.39 1.05 -15.72
N ILE A 139 0.66 0.92 -14.61
CA ILE A 139 -0.73 1.35 -14.52
C ILE A 139 -0.87 2.85 -14.82
N TYR A 140 0.03 3.68 -14.27
CA TYR A 140 0.00 5.13 -14.49
C TYR A 140 0.14 5.48 -15.98
N CYS A 141 0.97 4.77 -16.73
CA CYS A 141 1.10 4.92 -18.18
C CYS A 141 -0.17 4.47 -18.93
N LEU A 142 -0.89 3.48 -18.39
CA LEU A 142 -2.13 2.95 -18.99
C LEU A 142 -3.39 3.75 -18.60
N ILE A 143 -3.32 4.65 -17.61
CA ILE A 143 -4.47 5.44 -17.14
C ILE A 143 -5.25 6.13 -18.27
N PRO A 144 -4.63 6.79 -19.27
CA PRO A 144 -5.39 7.45 -20.34
C PRO A 144 -6.31 6.48 -21.10
N TYR A 145 -5.81 5.28 -21.40
CA TYR A 145 -6.56 4.24 -22.11
C TYR A 145 -7.65 3.61 -21.24
N PHE A 146 -7.32 3.31 -19.98
CA PHE A 146 -8.30 2.81 -19.02
C PHE A 146 -9.43 3.81 -18.80
N ASN A 147 -9.11 5.08 -18.62
CA ASN A 147 -10.13 6.11 -18.42
C ASN A 147 -11.04 6.26 -19.61
N GLU A 148 -10.50 6.23 -20.84
CA GLU A 148 -11.31 6.30 -22.06
C GLU A 148 -12.27 5.12 -22.17
N MET A 149 -11.81 3.90 -21.87
CA MET A 149 -12.64 2.69 -21.88
C MET A 149 -13.72 2.73 -20.78
N LEU A 150 -13.31 2.98 -19.52
CA LEU A 150 -14.18 2.84 -18.36
C LEU A 150 -15.26 3.92 -18.28
N GLN A 151 -14.98 5.15 -18.74
CA GLN A 151 -15.96 6.25 -18.76
C GLN A 151 -17.09 6.03 -19.76
N LYS A 152 -16.91 5.15 -20.75
CA LYS A 152 -17.95 4.78 -21.74
C LYS A 152 -18.89 3.70 -21.23
N LEU A 153 -18.55 3.01 -20.12
CA LEU A 153 -19.37 1.93 -19.56
C LEU A 153 -20.50 2.50 -18.70
N ASP A 154 -21.72 2.04 -18.96
CA ASP A 154 -22.84 2.26 -18.06
C ASP A 154 -22.63 1.48 -16.74
N LYS A 155 -23.39 1.86 -15.71
CA LYS A 155 -23.28 1.28 -14.36
C LYS A 155 -23.43 -0.24 -14.34
N THR A 156 -24.36 -0.77 -15.12
CA THR A 156 -24.70 -2.20 -15.13
C THR A 156 -23.61 -3.02 -15.81
N THR A 157 -23.17 -2.57 -16.97
CA THR A 157 -22.08 -3.21 -17.74
C THR A 157 -20.78 -3.18 -16.97
N PHE A 158 -20.43 -2.02 -16.35
CA PHE A 158 -19.22 -1.92 -15.55
C PHE A 158 -19.27 -2.86 -14.33
N LYS A 159 -20.42 -2.94 -13.61
CA LYS A 159 -20.59 -3.85 -12.49
C LYS A 159 -20.43 -5.32 -12.91
N LYS A 160 -21.01 -5.74 -14.04
CA LYS A 160 -20.87 -7.10 -14.58
C LYS A 160 -19.40 -7.39 -14.93
N PHE A 161 -18.74 -6.46 -15.59
CA PHE A 161 -17.31 -6.57 -15.91
C PHE A 161 -16.44 -6.76 -14.66
N LEU A 162 -16.62 -5.93 -13.63
CA LEU A 162 -15.96 -6.11 -12.33
C LEU A 162 -16.29 -7.44 -11.67
N GLY A 163 -17.53 -7.93 -11.82
CA GLY A 163 -17.95 -9.24 -11.30
C GLY A 163 -17.16 -10.38 -11.92
N VAL A 164 -16.96 -10.37 -13.24
CA VAL A 164 -16.15 -11.38 -13.95
C VAL A 164 -14.69 -11.31 -13.48
N LEU A 165 -14.10 -10.10 -13.42
CA LEU A 165 -12.73 -9.92 -12.95
C LEU A 165 -12.57 -10.33 -11.47
N PHE A 166 -13.56 -10.11 -10.62
CA PHE A 166 -13.56 -10.56 -9.23
C PHE A 166 -13.57 -12.09 -9.11
N ILE A 167 -14.40 -12.77 -9.91
CA ILE A 167 -14.44 -14.24 -9.90
C ILE A 167 -13.08 -14.80 -10.32
N ILE A 168 -12.53 -14.34 -11.47
CA ILE A 168 -11.28 -14.84 -12.04
C ILE A 168 -10.08 -14.46 -11.17
N GLY A 169 -9.99 -13.19 -10.75
CA GLY A 169 -8.81 -12.65 -10.08
C GLY A 169 -8.77 -12.84 -8.57
N PHE A 170 -9.91 -13.13 -7.92
CA PHE A 170 -9.98 -13.20 -6.46
C PHE A 170 -10.69 -14.45 -5.93
N CYS A 171 -11.87 -14.82 -6.45
CA CYS A 171 -12.58 -16.00 -5.94
C CYS A 171 -11.82 -17.29 -6.27
N ILE A 172 -11.43 -17.47 -7.53
CA ILE A 172 -10.69 -18.68 -7.96
C ILE A 172 -9.37 -18.83 -7.20
N PRO A 173 -8.48 -17.79 -7.10
CA PRO A 173 -7.25 -17.90 -6.32
C PRO A 173 -7.46 -18.16 -4.83
N THR A 174 -8.56 -17.64 -4.24
CA THR A 174 -8.88 -17.88 -2.83
C THR A 174 -9.26 -19.33 -2.57
N LEU A 175 -10.05 -19.94 -3.47
CA LEU A 175 -10.56 -21.31 -3.32
C LEU A 175 -9.53 -22.35 -3.73
N ILE A 176 -8.83 -22.12 -4.85
CA ILE A 176 -7.89 -23.04 -5.46
C ILE A 176 -6.49 -22.52 -5.25
N ASN A 177 -5.73 -23.11 -4.32
CA ASN A 177 -4.37 -22.68 -3.96
C ASN A 177 -3.34 -22.82 -5.11
N LYS A 178 -3.69 -23.49 -6.20
CA LYS A 178 -2.89 -23.55 -7.44
C LYS A 178 -3.56 -22.65 -8.46
N THR A 179 -2.92 -21.53 -8.77
CA THR A 179 -3.38 -20.62 -9.82
C THR A 179 -3.28 -21.30 -11.19
N ILE A 180 -4.42 -21.83 -11.66
CA ILE A 180 -4.58 -22.25 -13.05
C ILE A 180 -4.54 -21.01 -13.96
N VAL A 181 -4.99 -19.87 -13.44
CA VAL A 181 -4.92 -18.57 -14.11
C VAL A 181 -3.84 -17.75 -13.40
N ASN A 182 -2.77 -17.41 -14.14
CA ASN A 182 -1.68 -16.58 -13.62
C ASN A 182 -2.12 -15.09 -13.53
N PHE A 183 -3.01 -14.81 -12.59
CA PHE A 183 -3.45 -13.45 -12.28
C PHE A 183 -2.47 -12.85 -11.26
N ASN A 184 -1.39 -12.26 -11.80
CA ASN A 184 -0.31 -11.70 -11.00
C ASN A 184 -0.69 -10.39 -10.28
N GLU A 185 0.23 -9.84 -9.50
CA GLU A 185 0.04 -8.60 -8.75
C GLU A 185 -0.41 -7.44 -9.63
N LEU A 186 0.18 -7.27 -10.82
CA LEU A 186 -0.21 -6.20 -11.77
C LEU A 186 -1.69 -6.31 -12.16
N GLY A 187 -2.15 -7.51 -12.51
CA GLY A 187 -3.57 -7.76 -12.86
C GLY A 187 -4.51 -7.42 -11.71
N VAL A 188 -4.16 -7.82 -10.48
CA VAL A 188 -4.91 -7.47 -9.27
C VAL A 188 -4.99 -5.94 -9.09
N LEU A 189 -3.87 -5.25 -9.18
CA LEU A 189 -3.83 -3.79 -9.02
C LEU A 189 -4.62 -3.05 -10.10
N ILE A 190 -4.64 -3.55 -11.36
CA ILE A 190 -5.51 -3.03 -12.42
C ILE A 190 -6.99 -3.15 -12.03
N VAL A 191 -7.41 -4.30 -11.51
CA VAL A 191 -8.80 -4.49 -11.05
C VAL A 191 -9.12 -3.55 -9.90
N MET A 192 -8.21 -3.37 -8.93
CA MET A 192 -8.42 -2.44 -7.82
C MET A 192 -8.50 -0.97 -8.29
N TYR A 193 -7.76 -0.60 -9.34
CA TYR A 193 -7.93 0.67 -10.03
C TYR A 193 -9.35 0.81 -10.62
N PHE A 194 -9.85 -0.23 -11.31
CA PHE A 194 -11.20 -0.24 -11.89
C PHE A 194 -12.29 -0.15 -10.82
N VAL A 195 -12.10 -0.81 -9.67
CA VAL A 195 -13.00 -0.68 -8.50
C VAL A 195 -13.04 0.77 -8.02
N GLY A 196 -11.89 1.43 -7.86
CA GLY A 196 -11.83 2.84 -7.49
C GLY A 196 -12.54 3.75 -8.51
N ALA A 197 -12.32 3.48 -9.80
CA ALA A 197 -13.00 4.19 -10.91
C ALA A 197 -14.52 4.00 -10.87
N TYR A 198 -15.01 2.76 -10.67
CA TYR A 198 -16.43 2.46 -10.52
C TYR A 198 -17.05 3.21 -9.35
N ILE A 199 -16.39 3.20 -8.19
CA ILE A 199 -16.85 3.95 -7.01
C ILE A 199 -16.98 5.44 -7.33
N ARG A 200 -16.04 6.02 -8.07
CA ARG A 200 -16.08 7.44 -8.43
C ARG A 200 -17.17 7.80 -9.41
N LEU A 201 -17.43 6.92 -10.38
CA LEU A 201 -18.37 7.20 -11.48
C LEU A 201 -19.83 6.86 -11.10
N HIS A 202 -20.04 5.80 -10.33
CA HIS A 202 -21.36 5.17 -10.21
C HIS A 202 -21.89 5.03 -8.78
N THR A 203 -21.15 5.47 -7.75
CA THR A 203 -21.63 5.44 -6.37
C THR A 203 -21.83 6.83 -5.77
N GLU A 204 -22.88 7.00 -4.99
CA GLU A 204 -23.16 8.23 -4.26
C GLU A 204 -22.24 8.39 -3.04
N GLU A 205 -22.01 9.64 -2.63
CA GLU A 205 -21.34 9.96 -1.37
C GLU A 205 -22.36 10.00 -0.25
N LYS A 206 -22.79 8.84 0.22
CA LYS A 206 -23.76 8.70 1.31
C LYS A 206 -23.15 7.96 2.48
N SER A 207 -23.19 8.58 3.67
CA SER A 207 -22.81 7.89 4.91
C SER A 207 -23.75 6.73 5.18
N ASP A 208 -23.17 5.56 5.48
CA ASP A 208 -23.93 4.37 5.79
C ASP A 208 -23.14 3.49 6.77
N LYS A 209 -23.74 3.20 7.92
CA LYS A 209 -23.14 2.37 8.98
C LYS A 209 -22.77 0.96 8.50
N LYS A 210 -23.41 0.47 7.39
CA LYS A 210 -23.07 -0.84 6.82
C LYS A 210 -21.61 -0.92 6.38
N TYR A 211 -20.99 0.18 5.90
CA TYR A 211 -19.58 0.15 5.48
C TYR A 211 -18.65 -0.17 6.65
N PHE A 212 -18.94 0.37 7.84
CA PHE A 212 -18.21 0.02 9.06
C PHE A 212 -18.34 -1.46 9.40
N TRP A 213 -19.57 -1.97 9.44
CA TRP A 213 -19.81 -3.36 9.83
C TRP A 213 -19.26 -4.35 8.80
N LEU A 214 -19.34 -4.03 7.50
CA LEU A 214 -18.75 -4.87 6.47
C LEU A 214 -17.22 -4.85 6.51
N MET A 215 -16.58 -3.69 6.76
CA MET A 215 -15.15 -3.59 7.02
C MET A 215 -14.76 -4.53 8.16
N ILE A 216 -15.40 -4.39 9.32
CA ILE A 216 -15.12 -5.25 10.49
C ILE A 216 -15.38 -6.73 10.17
N ALA A 217 -16.46 -7.07 9.44
CA ALA A 217 -16.76 -8.45 9.09
C ALA A 217 -15.64 -9.09 8.23
N PHE A 218 -15.11 -8.37 7.24
CA PHE A 218 -13.96 -8.87 6.44
C PHE A 218 -12.68 -8.95 7.25
N ASP A 219 -12.42 -8.01 8.15
CA ASP A 219 -11.25 -8.03 9.03
C ASP A 219 -11.32 -9.22 10.00
N VAL A 220 -12.47 -9.44 10.63
CA VAL A 220 -12.71 -10.60 11.52
C VAL A 220 -12.64 -11.91 10.73
N ALA A 221 -13.20 -11.96 9.52
CA ALA A 221 -13.10 -13.14 8.66
C ALA A 221 -11.64 -13.46 8.32
N LEU A 222 -10.82 -12.46 7.99
CA LEU A 222 -9.41 -12.65 7.67
C LEU A 222 -8.63 -13.18 8.87
N VAL A 223 -8.81 -12.59 10.06
CA VAL A 223 -8.21 -13.09 11.32
C VAL A 223 -8.71 -14.50 11.64
N GLY A 224 -10.03 -14.73 11.53
CA GLY A 224 -10.65 -16.02 11.78
C GLY A 224 -10.11 -17.14 10.87
N LEU A 225 -9.86 -16.86 9.60
CA LEU A 225 -9.26 -17.80 8.66
C LEU A 225 -7.82 -18.17 9.05
N VAL A 226 -7.01 -17.21 9.51
CA VAL A 226 -5.66 -17.49 10.01
C VAL A 226 -5.72 -18.44 11.21
N LEU A 227 -6.52 -18.07 12.22
CA LEU A 227 -6.65 -18.87 13.44
C LEU A 227 -7.26 -20.27 13.18
N LEU A 228 -8.18 -20.38 12.23
CA LEU A 228 -8.76 -21.64 11.80
C LEU A 228 -7.70 -22.55 11.16
N TRP A 229 -6.84 -21.99 10.30
CA TRP A 229 -5.75 -22.76 9.65
C TRP A 229 -4.71 -23.22 10.65
N ASP A 230 -4.38 -22.38 11.64
CA ASP A 230 -3.53 -22.77 12.75
C ASP A 230 -4.13 -23.91 13.58
N PHE A 231 -5.42 -23.79 13.92
CA PHE A 231 -6.14 -24.85 14.63
C PHE A 231 -6.15 -26.17 13.85
N ILE A 232 -6.43 -26.12 12.55
CA ILE A 232 -6.40 -27.29 11.67
C ILE A 232 -4.99 -27.91 11.65
N GLY A 233 -3.95 -27.09 11.50
CA GLY A 233 -2.56 -27.55 11.50
C GLY A 233 -2.16 -28.27 12.79
N VAL A 234 -2.53 -27.72 13.94
CA VAL A 234 -2.29 -28.37 15.24
C VAL A 234 -3.11 -29.64 15.38
N LYS A 235 -4.41 -29.62 15.03
CA LYS A 235 -5.30 -30.77 15.15
C LYS A 235 -4.84 -31.97 14.31
N PHE A 236 -4.41 -31.73 13.07
CA PHE A 236 -3.96 -32.79 12.16
C PHE A 236 -2.45 -33.03 12.20
N GLN A 237 -1.70 -32.35 13.11
CA GLN A 237 -0.25 -32.43 13.24
C GLN A 237 0.50 -32.13 11.93
N GLU A 238 -0.04 -31.20 11.12
CA GLU A 238 0.50 -30.86 9.80
C GLU A 238 0.91 -29.37 9.76
N VAL A 239 2.23 -29.15 9.82
CA VAL A 239 2.84 -27.82 9.88
C VAL A 239 2.56 -26.96 8.64
N THR A 240 2.27 -27.59 7.52
CA THR A 240 1.97 -26.89 6.25
C THR A 240 0.78 -25.97 6.40
N TYR A 241 -0.27 -26.37 7.10
CA TYR A 241 -1.44 -25.52 7.36
C TYR A 241 -1.05 -24.25 8.14
N ILE A 242 -0.18 -24.39 9.15
CA ILE A 242 0.27 -23.25 9.97
C ILE A 242 1.13 -22.28 9.13
N LYS A 243 2.03 -22.79 8.28
CA LYS A 243 2.84 -21.98 7.37
C LYS A 243 1.98 -21.27 6.32
N GLU A 244 0.90 -21.91 5.89
CA GLU A 244 -0.05 -21.36 4.92
C GLU A 244 -1.21 -20.59 5.58
N ALA A 245 -1.25 -20.42 6.90
CA ALA A 245 -2.35 -19.74 7.57
C ALA A 245 -2.61 -18.32 7.01
N THR A 246 -1.56 -17.63 6.57
CA THR A 246 -1.66 -16.29 5.98
C THR A 246 -1.98 -16.28 4.48
N ARG A 247 -2.28 -17.44 3.85
CA ARG A 247 -2.60 -17.51 2.40
C ARG A 247 -3.81 -16.65 2.01
N PHE A 248 -4.78 -16.53 2.91
CA PHE A 248 -5.97 -15.71 2.68
C PHE A 248 -5.69 -14.20 2.75
N ALA A 249 -4.49 -13.81 3.20
CA ALA A 249 -4.02 -12.43 3.23
C ALA A 249 -3.24 -12.03 1.96
N GLN A 250 -3.22 -12.86 0.93
CA GLN A 250 -2.59 -12.54 -0.35
C GLN A 250 -3.38 -11.44 -1.08
N ILE A 251 -2.68 -10.71 -1.94
CA ILE A 251 -3.23 -9.56 -2.67
C ILE A 251 -4.47 -9.91 -3.51
N ASN A 252 -4.52 -11.14 -4.04
CA ASN A 252 -5.59 -11.70 -4.86
C ASN A 252 -6.62 -12.51 -4.06
N SER A 253 -6.68 -12.34 -2.74
CA SER A 253 -7.71 -12.96 -1.90
C SER A 253 -9.03 -12.19 -1.98
N ALA A 254 -10.16 -12.92 -2.11
CA ALA A 254 -11.50 -12.33 -2.08
C ALA A 254 -11.81 -11.63 -0.75
N VAL A 255 -11.24 -12.13 0.37
CA VAL A 255 -11.42 -11.52 1.69
C VAL A 255 -10.65 -10.19 1.76
N VAL A 256 -9.40 -10.15 1.26
CA VAL A 256 -8.59 -8.93 1.17
C VAL A 256 -9.23 -7.91 0.22
N PHE A 257 -9.81 -8.37 -0.91
CA PHE A 257 -10.57 -7.52 -1.82
C PHE A 257 -11.75 -6.83 -1.09
N GLY A 258 -12.59 -7.62 -0.41
CA GLY A 258 -13.75 -7.10 0.33
C GLY A 258 -13.33 -6.15 1.44
N GLY A 259 -12.32 -6.52 2.24
CA GLY A 259 -11.74 -5.67 3.28
C GLY A 259 -11.26 -4.33 2.71
N ALA A 260 -10.49 -4.34 1.61
CA ALA A 260 -9.99 -3.13 0.97
C ALA A 260 -11.12 -2.22 0.45
N VAL A 261 -12.13 -2.79 -0.21
CA VAL A 261 -13.27 -2.04 -0.75
C VAL A 261 -14.08 -1.38 0.37
N TYR A 262 -14.43 -2.13 1.41
CA TYR A 262 -15.28 -1.59 2.48
C TYR A 262 -14.52 -0.66 3.42
N THR A 263 -13.24 -0.88 3.64
CA THR A 263 -12.37 0.10 4.33
C THR A 263 -12.32 1.42 3.56
N PHE A 264 -12.10 1.39 2.25
CA PHE A 264 -12.12 2.61 1.44
C PHE A 264 -13.48 3.31 1.48
N LEU A 265 -14.59 2.58 1.32
CA LEU A 265 -15.96 3.13 1.37
C LEU A 265 -16.27 3.73 2.73
N PHE A 266 -15.85 3.10 3.82
CA PHE A 266 -16.03 3.63 5.18
C PHE A 266 -15.28 4.96 5.34
N PHE A 267 -14.00 5.02 5.01
CA PHE A 267 -13.23 6.26 5.12
C PHE A 267 -13.77 7.36 4.20
N LYS A 268 -14.17 7.01 2.97
CA LYS A 268 -14.72 7.97 2.00
C LYS A 268 -16.03 8.59 2.47
N ASN A 269 -16.96 7.78 3.02
CA ASN A 269 -18.35 8.17 3.22
C ASN A 269 -18.69 8.54 4.68
N ASN A 270 -17.99 7.94 5.66
CA ASN A 270 -18.35 8.06 7.08
C ASN A 270 -17.39 8.97 7.86
N ILE A 271 -16.20 9.21 7.34
CA ILE A 271 -15.20 10.06 7.98
C ILE A 271 -15.10 11.39 7.24
N ASN A 272 -15.32 12.50 7.96
CA ASN A 272 -15.24 13.84 7.36
C ASN A 272 -14.54 14.80 8.32
N PHE A 273 -13.29 15.12 8.03
CA PHE A 273 -12.50 16.11 8.77
C PHE A 273 -11.39 16.70 7.89
N SER A 274 -10.79 17.80 8.36
CA SER A 274 -9.62 18.42 7.74
C SER A 274 -8.54 18.65 8.79
N SER A 275 -7.33 18.16 8.54
CA SER A 275 -6.16 18.30 9.41
C SER A 275 -4.91 18.59 8.58
N LYS A 276 -4.24 19.71 8.89
CA LYS A 276 -2.95 20.05 8.26
C LYS A 276 -1.88 19.03 8.59
N VAL A 277 -1.88 18.46 9.80
CA VAL A 277 -0.91 17.46 10.25
C VAL A 277 -1.06 16.16 9.45
N ILE A 278 -2.28 15.64 9.33
CA ILE A 278 -2.56 14.44 8.55
C ILE A 278 -2.16 14.63 7.07
N ASN A 279 -2.52 15.77 6.48
CA ASN A 279 -2.16 16.08 5.09
C ASN A 279 -0.64 16.24 4.92
N PHE A 280 0.06 16.75 5.91
CA PHE A 280 1.52 16.85 5.93
C PHE A 280 2.17 15.45 6.00
N LEU A 281 1.74 14.60 6.92
CA LEU A 281 2.30 13.25 7.09
C LEU A 281 2.03 12.36 5.86
N SER A 282 0.80 12.38 5.34
CA SER A 282 0.39 11.52 4.23
C SER A 282 1.16 11.78 2.93
N SER A 283 1.66 12.99 2.73
CA SER A 283 2.44 13.29 1.51
C SER A 283 3.81 12.62 1.47
N SER A 284 4.25 11.96 2.55
CA SER A 284 5.48 11.17 2.61
C SER A 284 5.26 9.66 2.54
N THR A 285 4.03 9.17 2.34
CA THR A 285 3.77 7.72 2.37
C THR A 285 4.57 6.94 1.31
N LEU A 286 4.84 7.53 0.15
CA LEU A 286 5.68 6.94 -0.88
C LEU A 286 7.15 6.90 -0.45
N GLY A 287 7.70 8.02 0.04
CA GLY A 287 9.07 8.06 0.55
C GLY A 287 9.28 7.09 1.71
N VAL A 288 8.31 6.97 2.62
CA VAL A 288 8.34 5.95 3.68
C VAL A 288 8.45 4.54 3.08
N TYR A 289 7.66 4.22 2.03
CA TYR A 289 7.75 2.93 1.35
C TYR A 289 9.14 2.71 0.74
N LEU A 290 9.64 3.67 -0.03
CA LEU A 290 10.92 3.58 -0.74
C LEU A 290 12.13 3.46 0.21
N ILE A 291 12.07 4.07 1.39
CA ILE A 291 13.16 4.01 2.37
C ILE A 291 13.14 2.68 3.10
N HIS A 292 12.03 2.32 3.80
CA HIS A 292 12.05 1.16 4.68
C HIS A 292 12.09 -0.18 3.95
N ASP A 293 11.61 -0.23 2.69
CA ASP A 293 11.64 -1.41 1.83
C ASP A 293 12.83 -1.44 0.87
N ASN A 294 13.75 -0.48 0.94
CA ASN A 294 15.01 -0.52 0.19
C ASN A 294 15.84 -1.75 0.58
N PRO A 295 16.42 -2.52 -0.36
CA PRO A 295 17.14 -3.76 -0.08
C PRO A 295 18.25 -3.62 0.98
N TYR A 296 18.99 -2.51 1.00
CA TYR A 296 20.04 -2.25 1.99
C TYR A 296 19.46 -1.95 3.37
N ILE A 297 18.45 -1.06 3.44
CA ILE A 297 17.76 -0.69 4.69
C ILE A 297 17.03 -1.90 5.26
N ARG A 298 16.34 -2.68 4.41
CA ARG A 298 15.57 -3.88 4.80
C ARG A 298 16.44 -4.85 5.59
N GLY A 299 17.60 -5.26 5.06
CA GLY A 299 18.52 -6.16 5.73
C GLY A 299 19.06 -5.61 7.06
N TRP A 300 19.31 -4.30 7.10
CA TRP A 300 19.88 -3.66 8.27
C TRP A 300 18.84 -3.42 9.38
N VAL A 301 17.72 -2.80 9.04
CA VAL A 301 16.67 -2.44 10.01
C VAL A 301 15.99 -3.67 10.59
N TRP A 302 15.66 -4.66 9.78
CA TRP A 302 14.86 -5.79 10.26
C TRP A 302 15.70 -6.88 10.96
N ASN A 303 16.98 -7.04 10.59
CA ASN A 303 17.79 -8.15 11.08
C ASN A 303 18.97 -7.75 11.97
N LYS A 304 19.45 -6.48 11.89
CA LYS A 304 20.59 -6.02 12.71
C LYS A 304 20.17 -5.08 13.83
N ILE A 305 19.31 -4.08 13.54
CA ILE A 305 18.87 -3.13 14.56
C ILE A 305 17.65 -3.69 15.28
N SER A 306 17.85 -4.15 16.53
CA SER A 306 16.75 -4.64 17.38
C SER A 306 15.82 -5.61 16.63
N PRO A 307 16.30 -6.80 16.22
CA PRO A 307 15.51 -7.73 15.40
C PRO A 307 14.32 -8.27 16.18
N GLY A 308 13.13 -8.32 15.54
CA GLY A 308 11.89 -8.81 16.15
C GLY A 308 12.01 -10.24 16.71
N LYS A 309 12.83 -11.10 16.07
CA LYS A 309 13.09 -12.47 16.52
C LYS A 309 13.69 -12.56 17.91
N ALA A 310 14.46 -11.56 18.36
CA ALA A 310 15.02 -11.53 19.72
C ALA A 310 13.95 -11.38 20.80
N TYR A 311 12.75 -10.92 20.44
CA TYR A 311 11.64 -10.69 21.36
C TYR A 311 10.57 -11.78 21.32
N MET A 312 10.69 -12.81 20.47
CA MET A 312 9.68 -13.88 20.35
C MET A 312 9.50 -14.71 21.65
N SER A 313 10.55 -14.86 22.44
CA SER A 313 10.46 -15.49 23.77
C SER A 313 9.89 -14.55 24.83
N SER A 314 10.00 -13.24 24.63
CA SER A 314 9.59 -12.20 25.59
C SER A 314 8.12 -11.81 25.44
N ASN A 315 7.47 -11.38 26.53
CA ASN A 315 6.16 -10.75 26.49
C ASN A 315 6.19 -9.32 25.90
N MET A 316 7.39 -8.79 25.64
CA MET A 316 7.59 -7.48 25.04
C MET A 316 7.44 -7.46 23.51
N ILE A 317 7.21 -8.62 22.87
CA ILE A 317 7.09 -8.68 21.39
C ILE A 317 6.03 -7.72 20.82
N LEU A 318 4.88 -7.58 21.49
CA LEU A 318 3.81 -6.63 21.10
C LEU A 318 4.31 -5.20 21.18
N VAL A 319 4.88 -4.79 22.31
CA VAL A 319 5.39 -3.43 22.53
C VAL A 319 6.51 -3.12 21.56
N HIS A 320 7.44 -4.06 21.38
CA HIS A 320 8.55 -3.93 20.43
C HIS A 320 8.03 -3.76 18.99
N ALA A 321 7.06 -4.57 18.54
CA ALA A 321 6.51 -4.49 17.20
C ALA A 321 5.85 -3.12 16.94
N VAL A 322 4.96 -2.69 17.84
CA VAL A 322 4.27 -1.39 17.72
C VAL A 322 5.27 -0.23 17.73
N ALA A 323 6.19 -0.23 18.71
CA ALA A 323 7.22 0.83 18.80
C ALA A 323 8.08 0.89 17.54
N LYS A 324 8.57 -0.25 17.06
CA LYS A 324 9.42 -0.33 15.87
C LYS A 324 8.71 0.14 14.61
N ILE A 325 7.46 -0.26 14.40
CA ILE A 325 6.64 0.16 13.26
C ILE A 325 6.47 1.69 13.26
N LEU A 326 6.12 2.27 14.43
CA LEU A 326 5.92 3.70 14.56
C LEU A 326 7.23 4.49 14.40
N ILE A 327 8.32 4.01 14.98
CA ILE A 327 9.65 4.64 14.86
C ILE A 327 10.08 4.67 13.39
N ILE A 328 9.93 3.56 12.66
CA ILE A 328 10.25 3.49 11.22
C ILE A 328 9.41 4.49 10.43
N PHE A 329 8.09 4.52 10.68
CA PHE A 329 7.19 5.47 10.01
C PHE A 329 7.63 6.93 10.26
N ILE A 330 7.94 7.29 11.50
CA ILE A 330 8.36 8.65 11.87
C ILE A 330 9.70 9.01 11.25
N ILE A 331 10.71 8.16 11.39
CA ILE A 331 12.06 8.43 10.85
C ILE A 331 12.02 8.57 9.33
N CYS A 332 11.37 7.63 8.62
CA CYS A 332 11.25 7.69 7.17
C CYS A 332 10.46 8.93 6.73
N THR A 333 9.41 9.32 7.46
CA THR A 333 8.66 10.56 7.20
C THR A 333 9.55 11.80 7.33
N ILE A 334 10.37 11.89 8.38
CA ILE A 334 11.30 13.02 8.58
C ILE A 334 12.30 13.10 7.43
N ILE A 335 12.92 11.98 7.06
CA ILE A 335 13.89 11.91 5.95
C ILE A 335 13.21 12.37 4.64
N ASP A 336 11.99 11.89 4.37
CA ASP A 336 11.28 12.27 3.15
C ASP A 336 10.86 13.75 3.15
N LYS A 337 10.50 14.34 4.29
CA LYS A 337 10.24 15.79 4.38
C LYS A 337 11.46 16.62 4.05
N ILE A 338 12.66 16.19 4.48
CA ILE A 338 13.90 16.84 4.11
C ILE A 338 14.10 16.77 2.59
N ARG A 339 13.93 15.59 1.97
CA ARG A 339 14.01 15.41 0.51
C ARG A 339 13.03 16.32 -0.23
N ILE A 340 11.76 16.33 0.17
CA ILE A 340 10.74 17.18 -0.46
C ILE A 340 11.14 18.64 -0.42
N PHE A 341 11.64 19.11 0.73
CA PHE A 341 12.02 20.51 0.90
C PHE A 341 13.28 20.89 0.10
N VAL A 342 14.31 20.03 0.14
CA VAL A 342 15.64 20.33 -0.44
C VAL A 342 15.70 20.03 -1.95
N PHE A 343 15.01 18.99 -2.42
CA PHE A 343 15.13 18.51 -3.80
C PHE A 343 13.86 18.67 -4.62
N GLU A 344 12.71 18.17 -4.13
CA GLU A 344 11.49 18.10 -4.94
C GLU A 344 10.93 19.48 -5.26
N LYS A 345 10.77 20.35 -4.27
CA LYS A 345 10.22 21.70 -4.49
C LYS A 345 11.06 22.56 -5.44
N PRO A 346 12.41 22.59 -5.37
CA PRO A 346 13.25 23.27 -6.35
C PRO A 346 13.08 22.72 -7.76
N ILE A 347 13.10 21.38 -7.92
CA ILE A 347 12.94 20.71 -9.22
C ILE A 347 11.56 21.01 -9.80
N ASP A 348 10.51 20.94 -8.99
CA ASP A 348 9.13 21.24 -9.40
C ASP A 348 9.00 22.69 -9.94
N LYS A 349 9.63 23.66 -9.27
CA LYS A 349 9.68 25.05 -9.72
C LYS A 349 10.45 25.22 -11.03
N LEU A 350 11.57 24.51 -11.22
CA LEU A 350 12.35 24.56 -12.47
C LEU A 350 11.56 23.99 -13.64
N MET A 351 10.86 22.87 -13.44
CA MET A 351 10.02 22.25 -14.47
C MET A 351 8.82 23.12 -14.87
N ASP A 352 8.31 23.98 -13.99
CA ASP A 352 7.21 24.89 -14.30
C ASP A 352 7.70 26.16 -15.02
N LYS A 353 8.94 26.61 -14.77
CA LYS A 353 9.55 27.74 -15.50
C LYS A 353 9.79 27.43 -16.99
N ASN A 354 10.18 26.18 -17.30
CA ASN A 354 10.45 25.76 -18.68
C ASN A 354 9.17 25.52 -19.52
N LYS A 355 7.99 25.74 -18.96
CA LYS A 355 6.69 25.69 -19.68
C LYS A 355 6.13 27.06 -20.08
N ARG A 356 6.80 28.13 -19.66
CA ARG A 356 6.50 29.51 -20.10
C ARG A 356 7.44 29.94 -21.23
#